data_1e92c39823bf941d2102cf228cff5c79
#
_entry.id   1e92c39823bf941d2102cf228cff5c79
#
_cell.length_a   1.000
_cell.length_b   1.000
_cell.length_c   1.000
_cell.angle_alpha   90.00
_cell.angle_beta   90.00
_cell.angle_gamma   90.00
#
_symmetry.space_group_name_H-M   'P 1'
#
loop_
_entity.id
_entity.type
_entity.pdbx_description
1 polymer ?
#
loop_
_entity_poly.entity_id
_entity_poly.type
_entity_poly.pdbx_seq_one_letter_code
_entity_poly.pdbx_strand_id
1 'polypeptide(L)' 'MTVTDLLNQIKKNLKERRLEIAESMVQGRVSDFDSYQKNVGIAEGLEQASEVINETLNKLNEEDE' A
#
# COMPACT_ATOMS: atom_id res chain seq x y z
N MET A 1 -6.08 14.99 15.45
CA MET A 1 -5.44 13.84 14.75
C MET A 1 -4.18 13.43 15.50
N THR A 2 -4.09 12.16 15.85
CA THR A 2 -2.90 11.61 16.50
C THR A 2 -1.93 11.05 15.45
N VAL A 3 -0.71 10.72 15.88
CA VAL A 3 0.25 10.07 14.99
C VAL A 3 -0.32 8.73 14.50
N THR A 4 -0.98 7.98 15.38
CA THR A 4 -1.62 6.72 15.01
C THR A 4 -2.70 6.93 13.95
N ASP A 5 -3.52 7.95 14.09
CA ASP A 5 -4.55 8.28 13.11
C ASP A 5 -3.94 8.62 11.75
N LEU A 6 -2.85 9.40 11.76
CA LEU A 6 -2.15 9.77 10.54
C LEU A 6 -1.60 8.53 9.82
N LEU A 7 -0.94 7.64 10.56
CA LEU A 7 -0.37 6.43 9.99
C LEU A 7 -1.46 5.51 9.40
N ASN A 8 -2.59 5.40 10.08
CA ASN A 8 -3.73 4.62 9.58
C ASN A 8 -4.31 5.23 8.31
N GLN A 9 -4.34 6.57 8.21
CA GLN A 9 -4.81 7.25 7.02
C GLN A 9 -3.89 6.99 5.83
N ILE A 10 -2.58 7.05 6.06
CA ILE A 10 -1.59 6.74 5.00
C ILE A 10 -1.75 5.30 4.54
N LYS A 11 -1.89 4.38 5.47
CA LYS A 11 -2.09 2.96 5.16
C LYS A 11 -3.34 2.74 4.29
N LYS A 12 -4.43 3.41 4.61
CA LYS A 12 -5.65 3.36 3.82
C LYS A 12 -5.42 3.87 2.40
N ASN A 13 -4.72 4.99 2.28
CA ASN A 13 -4.41 5.58 0.98
C ASN A 13 -3.54 4.66 0.13
N LEU A 14 -2.57 3.99 0.74
CA LEU A 14 -1.73 3.01 0.04
C LEU A 14 -2.55 1.84 -0.48
N LYS A 15 -3.48 1.35 0.32
CA LYS A 15 -4.37 0.26 -0.08
C LYS A 15 -5.27 0.67 -1.25
N GLU A 16 -5.83 1.87 -1.21
CA GLU A 16 -6.65 2.40 -2.30
C GLU A 16 -5.85 2.50 -3.60
N ARG A 17 -4.61 2.97 -3.51
CA ARG A 17 -3.73 3.09 -4.66
C ARG A 17 -3.44 1.71 -5.28
N ARG A 18 -3.20 0.71 -4.42
CA ARG A 18 -2.96 -0.65 -4.88
C ARG A 18 -4.19 -1.23 -5.60
N LEU A 19 -5.38 -0.96 -5.07
CA LEU A 19 -6.62 -1.41 -5.70
C LEU A 19 -6.84 -0.77 -7.05
N GLU A 20 -6.53 0.52 -7.20
CA GLU A 20 -6.64 1.21 -8.49
C GLU A 20 -5.76 0.55 -9.55
N ILE A 21 -4.53 0.17 -9.16
CA ILE A 21 -3.61 -0.51 -10.06
C ILE A 21 -4.16 -1.88 -10.45
N ALA A 22 -4.66 -2.64 -9.48
CA ALA A 22 -5.24 -3.95 -9.73
C ALA A 22 -6.45 -3.87 -10.66
N GLU A 23 -7.32 -2.89 -10.46
CA GLU A 23 -8.49 -2.67 -11.30
C GLU A 23 -8.09 -2.33 -12.74
N SER A 24 -7.06 -1.49 -12.90
CA SER A 24 -6.56 -1.15 -14.23
C SER A 24 -6.08 -2.39 -14.98
N MET A 25 -5.40 -3.30 -14.29
CA MET A 25 -4.92 -4.54 -14.88
C MET A 25 -6.08 -5.45 -15.28
N VAL A 26 -7.08 -5.60 -14.41
CA VAL A 26 -8.25 -6.45 -14.66
C VAL A 26 -9.08 -5.91 -15.83
N GLN A 27 -9.17 -4.58 -15.96
CA GLN A 27 -9.93 -3.94 -17.04
C GLN A 27 -9.20 -3.92 -18.38
N GLY A 28 -8.01 -4.52 -18.45
CA GLY A 28 -7.28 -4.61 -19.70
C GLY A 28 -6.60 -3.33 -20.13
N ARG A 29 -6.38 -2.38 -19.23
CA ARG A 29 -5.70 -1.12 -19.54
C ARG A 29 -4.20 -1.29 -19.70
N VAL A 30 -3.69 -2.44 -19.25
CA VAL A 30 -2.27 -2.80 -19.36
C VAL A 30 -2.17 -3.78 -20.52
N SER A 31 -1.61 -3.32 -21.64
CA SER A 31 -1.66 -4.08 -22.90
C SER A 31 -0.40 -4.88 -23.22
N ASP A 32 0.71 -4.62 -22.54
CA ASP A 32 1.96 -5.31 -22.81
C ASP A 32 2.56 -5.88 -21.52
N PHE A 33 3.47 -6.83 -21.70
CA PHE A 33 4.07 -7.57 -20.61
C PHE A 33 4.95 -6.70 -19.71
N ASP A 34 5.69 -5.77 -20.30
CA ASP A 34 6.58 -4.88 -19.55
C ASP A 34 5.77 -3.96 -18.63
N SER A 35 4.68 -3.39 -19.13
CA SER A 35 3.79 -2.56 -18.33
C SER A 35 3.11 -3.37 -17.23
N TYR A 36 2.73 -4.61 -17.53
CA TYR A 36 2.16 -5.51 -16.55
C TYR A 36 3.14 -5.75 -15.40
N GLN A 37 4.38 -6.08 -15.72
CA GLN A 37 5.40 -6.33 -14.70
C GLN A 37 5.70 -5.09 -13.87
N LYS A 38 5.74 -3.92 -14.50
CA LYS A 38 5.93 -2.66 -13.79
C LYS A 38 4.82 -2.44 -12.78
N ASN A 39 3.57 -2.67 -13.17
CA ASN A 39 2.44 -2.48 -12.28
C ASN A 39 2.44 -3.48 -11.13
N VAL A 40 2.84 -4.73 -11.38
CA VAL A 40 3.00 -5.72 -10.31
C VAL A 40 4.05 -5.24 -9.30
N GLY A 41 5.18 -4.73 -9.78
CA GLY A 41 6.24 -4.19 -8.91
C GLY A 41 5.75 -3.02 -8.06
N ILE A 42 4.99 -2.10 -8.66
CA ILE A 42 4.43 -0.97 -7.93
C ILE A 42 3.46 -1.46 -6.84
N ALA A 43 2.60 -2.41 -7.18
CA ALA A 43 1.63 -2.96 -6.22
C ALA A 43 2.34 -3.65 -5.06
N GLU A 44 3.41 -4.41 -5.34
CA GLU A 44 4.21 -5.05 -4.31
C GLU A 44 4.88 -4.03 -3.41
N GLY A 45 5.42 -2.94 -3.99
CA GLY A 45 6.02 -1.86 -3.21
C GLY A 45 5.03 -1.19 -2.28
N LEU A 46 3.80 -0.96 -2.76
CA LEU A 46 2.73 -0.39 -1.94
C LEU A 46 2.35 -1.32 -0.78
N GLU A 47 2.33 -2.63 -1.04
CA GLU A 47 2.06 -3.62 0.00
C GLU A 47 3.17 -3.63 1.04
N GLN A 48 4.43 -3.61 0.62
CA GLN A 48 5.57 -3.56 1.53
C GLN A 48 5.55 -2.29 2.37
N ALA A 49 5.19 -1.16 1.79
CA ALA A 49 5.06 0.09 2.52
C ALA A 49 3.98 -0.02 3.61
N SER A 50 2.85 -0.67 3.29
CA SER A 50 1.79 -0.90 4.28
C SER A 50 2.26 -1.78 5.44
N GLU A 51 3.09 -2.78 5.14
CA GLU A 51 3.67 -3.65 6.17
C GLU A 51 4.60 -2.87 7.10
N VAL A 52 5.42 -1.97 6.54
CA VAL A 52 6.30 -1.12 7.34
C VAL A 52 5.49 -0.23 8.28
N ILE A 53 4.38 0.32 7.79
CA ILE A 53 3.50 1.13 8.62
C ILE A 53 2.89 0.29 9.76
N ASN A 54 2.46 -0.93 9.47
CA ASN A 54 1.94 -1.84 10.50
C ASN A 54 3.00 -2.13 11.57
N GLU A 55 4.23 -2.40 11.16
CA GLU A 55 5.33 -2.64 12.08
C GLU A 55 5.58 -1.42 12.98
N THR A 56 5.55 -0.24 12.38
CA THR A 56 5.73 1.01 13.11
C THR A 56 4.62 1.23 14.13
N LEU A 57 3.36 0.97 13.74
CA LEU A 57 2.22 1.07 14.65
C LEU A 57 2.35 0.11 15.81
N ASN A 58 2.78 -1.11 15.55
CA ASN A 58 2.98 -2.11 16.60
C ASN A 58 4.06 -1.69 17.59
N LYS A 59 5.15 -1.12 17.09
CA LYS A 59 6.22 -0.60 17.97
C LYS A 59 5.74 0.55 18.84
N LEU A 60 4.96 1.46 18.28
CA LEU A 60 4.41 2.57 19.04
C LEU A 60 3.49 2.07 20.16
N ASN A 61 2.66 1.08 19.86
CA ASN A 61 1.78 0.49 20.86
C ASN A 61 2.55 -0.23 21.95
N GLU A 62 3.65 -0.91 21.62
CA GLU A 62 4.51 -1.57 22.59
C GLU A 62 5.17 -0.56 23.53
N GLU A 63 5.62 0.57 22.99
CA GLU A 63 6.27 1.62 23.78
C GLU A 63 5.31 2.29 24.78
N ASP A 64 4.03 2.34 24.42
CA ASP A 64 3.00 2.93 25.28
C ASP A 64 2.61 2.04 26.46
N GLU A 65 3.01 0.79 26.45
CA GLU A 65 2.78 -0.14 27.56
C GLU A 65 3.90 -0.02 28.58
#